data_4868cb533e84baf2b1f9cbb343d5e680
#
_entry.id   4868cb533e84baf2b1f9cbb343d5e680
#
_cell.length_a   1.000
_cell.length_b   1.000
_cell.length_c   1.000
_cell.angle_alpha   90.00
_cell.angle_beta   90.00
_cell.angle_gamma   90.00
#
_symmetry.space_group_name_H-M   'P 1'
#
loop_
_entity.id
_entity.type
_entity.pdbx_description
1 polymer ?
#
loop_
_entity_poly.entity_id
_entity_poly.type
_entity_poly.pdbx_seq_one_letter_code
_entity_poly.pdbx_strand_id
1 'polypeptide(L)'
;MRVLVIEDDAELAEAIGVGLRREQMAVDVAHDGPAGLGLALVNGFDVIVLDRDLPGLHGDDVCTELVTAGGRSRVLMLTAAATIEDRVDGLGLGADDYLPKPFAFAELVARVRALLRRAQPALPPVLARGDLRVDPGRRVASRGGRVLDLGPKEFGVHELLLAAQGRVVSAEELLERVWDEMADPFTTAVKVTISRLRRKLGDPPVIDTIAQAGYRI
;
A
#
# COMPACT_ATOMS: atom_id res chain seq x y z
N MET A 1 1.94 -0.45 3.33
CA MET A 1 1.04 -0.54 2.20
C MET A 1 1.39 0.56 1.23
N ARG A 2 1.96 0.21 0.08
CA ARG A 2 2.53 1.16 -0.87
C ARG A 2 1.69 1.22 -2.15
N VAL A 3 1.27 2.41 -2.54
CA VAL A 3 0.43 2.65 -3.72
C VAL A 3 1.18 3.59 -4.67
N LEU A 4 1.16 3.26 -5.97
CA LEU A 4 1.58 4.18 -7.02
C LEU A 4 0.33 4.75 -7.68
N VAL A 5 0.29 6.06 -7.86
CA VAL A 5 -0.74 6.76 -8.64
C VAL A 5 -0.08 7.25 -9.92
N ILE A 6 -0.64 6.87 -11.07
CA ILE A 6 -0.19 7.31 -12.40
C ILE A 6 -1.37 8.04 -13.04
N GLU A 7 -1.29 9.37 -13.07
CA GLU A 7 -2.38 10.26 -13.52
C GLU A 7 -1.75 11.55 -14.05
N ASP A 8 -2.10 11.97 -15.24
CA ASP A 8 -1.53 13.14 -15.91
C ASP A 8 -2.17 14.46 -15.44
N ASP A 9 -3.44 14.43 -15.00
CA ASP A 9 -4.04 15.57 -14.33
C ASP A 9 -3.39 15.76 -12.94
N ALA A 10 -2.52 16.76 -12.83
CA ALA A 10 -1.75 17.01 -11.62
C ALA A 10 -2.63 17.34 -10.40
N GLU A 11 -3.79 17.98 -10.58
CA GLU A 11 -4.71 18.30 -9.49
C GLU A 11 -5.40 17.02 -8.99
N LEU A 12 -5.85 16.17 -9.90
CA LEU A 12 -6.47 14.90 -9.57
C LEU A 12 -5.45 13.95 -8.93
N ALA A 13 -4.25 13.83 -9.50
CA ALA A 13 -3.15 13.02 -8.96
C ALA A 13 -2.81 13.41 -7.52
N GLU A 14 -2.65 14.71 -7.25
CA GLU A 14 -2.37 15.20 -5.90
C GLU A 14 -3.55 14.97 -4.96
N ALA A 15 -4.78 15.21 -5.41
CA ALA A 15 -5.97 14.95 -4.59
C ALA A 15 -6.08 13.47 -4.18
N ILE A 16 -5.84 12.55 -5.12
CA ILE A 16 -5.80 11.11 -4.85
C ILE A 16 -4.65 10.80 -3.88
N GLY A 17 -3.45 11.32 -4.15
CA GLY A 17 -2.26 11.09 -3.33
C GLY A 17 -2.46 11.55 -1.89
N VAL A 18 -2.90 12.79 -1.67
CA VAL A 18 -3.18 13.34 -0.34
C VAL A 18 -4.27 12.53 0.36
N GLY A 19 -5.32 12.18 -0.37
CA GLY A 19 -6.42 11.39 0.18
C GLY A 19 -5.95 10.02 0.66
N LEU A 20 -5.21 9.27 -0.17
CA LEU A 20 -4.69 7.95 0.17
C LEU A 20 -3.64 8.01 1.30
N ARG A 21 -2.81 9.08 1.37
CA ARG A 21 -1.90 9.31 2.51
C ARG A 21 -2.66 9.55 3.81
N ARG A 22 -3.80 10.26 3.78
CA ARG A 22 -4.71 10.40 4.95
C ARG A 22 -5.30 9.06 5.37
N GLU A 23 -5.55 8.17 4.42
CA GLU A 23 -5.94 6.78 4.66
C GLU A 23 -4.75 5.88 5.06
N GLN A 24 -3.58 6.50 5.30
CA GLN A 24 -2.37 5.92 5.86
C GLN A 24 -1.66 4.93 4.93
N MET A 25 -1.77 5.16 3.64
CA MET A 25 -1.01 4.49 2.61
C MET A 25 0.27 5.28 2.33
N ALA A 26 1.37 4.60 2.03
CA ALA A 26 2.53 5.23 1.39
C ALA A 26 2.19 5.41 -0.10
N VAL A 27 2.35 6.62 -0.62
CA VAL A 27 1.88 6.95 -1.98
C VAL A 27 2.96 7.69 -2.74
N ASP A 28 3.35 7.10 -3.86
CA ASP A 28 4.17 7.73 -4.89
C ASP A 28 3.27 8.15 -6.06
N VAL A 29 3.66 9.20 -6.78
CA VAL A 29 2.86 9.76 -7.88
C VAL A 29 3.76 9.91 -9.12
N ALA A 30 3.23 9.52 -10.27
CA ALA A 30 3.80 9.77 -11.60
C ALA A 30 2.75 10.46 -12.49
N HIS A 31 3.17 11.31 -13.41
CA HIS A 31 2.29 12.11 -14.23
C HIS A 31 2.28 11.71 -15.73
N ASP A 32 2.92 10.59 -16.06
CA ASP A 32 2.89 10.01 -17.40
C ASP A 32 3.14 8.50 -17.37
N GLY A 33 2.81 7.82 -18.46
CA GLY A 33 2.96 6.37 -18.57
C GLY A 33 4.40 5.89 -18.44
N PRO A 34 5.38 6.46 -19.15
CA PRO A 34 6.77 6.05 -19.05
C PRO A 34 7.37 6.19 -17.66
N ALA A 35 7.14 7.32 -16.98
CA ALA A 35 7.61 7.54 -15.62
C ALA A 35 6.96 6.56 -14.63
N GLY A 36 5.64 6.36 -14.75
CA GLY A 36 4.89 5.42 -13.93
C GLY A 36 5.37 3.98 -14.10
N LEU A 37 5.55 3.52 -15.34
CA LEU A 37 6.09 2.20 -15.63
C LEU A 37 7.50 2.02 -15.06
N GLY A 38 8.38 3.03 -15.24
CA GLY A 38 9.72 3.00 -14.69
C GLY A 38 9.74 2.82 -13.16
N LEU A 39 8.91 3.58 -12.44
CA LEU A 39 8.75 3.44 -10.99
C LEU A 39 8.22 2.06 -10.61
N ALA A 40 7.20 1.57 -11.31
CA ALA A 40 6.56 0.30 -11.00
C ALA A 40 7.47 -0.91 -11.20
N LEU A 41 8.39 -0.86 -12.18
CA LEU A 41 9.34 -1.95 -12.46
C LEU A 41 10.51 -1.99 -11.46
N VAL A 42 10.89 -0.83 -10.92
CA VAL A 42 12.04 -0.73 -9.99
C VAL A 42 11.61 -0.91 -8.54
N ASN A 43 10.40 -0.44 -8.20
CA ASN A 43 9.89 -0.43 -6.83
C ASN A 43 8.76 -1.44 -6.63
N GLY A 44 8.65 -1.98 -5.42
CA GLY A 44 7.56 -2.89 -5.05
C GLY A 44 6.33 -2.12 -4.59
N PHE A 45 5.30 -2.00 -5.44
CA PHE A 45 4.00 -1.47 -5.04
C PHE A 45 3.00 -2.59 -4.78
N ASP A 46 2.11 -2.39 -3.82
CA ASP A 46 1.04 -3.33 -3.53
C ASP A 46 -0.14 -3.11 -4.51
N VAL A 47 -0.46 -1.83 -4.80
CA VAL A 47 -1.50 -1.43 -5.77
C VAL A 47 -0.98 -0.28 -6.63
N ILE A 48 -1.36 -0.30 -7.90
CA ILE A 48 -1.16 0.80 -8.85
C ILE A 48 -2.54 1.33 -9.23
N VAL A 49 -2.79 2.59 -8.98
CA VAL A 49 -3.94 3.34 -9.49
C VAL A 49 -3.47 3.99 -10.80
N LEU A 50 -4.04 3.57 -11.92
CA LEU A 50 -3.53 3.86 -13.24
C LEU A 50 -4.60 4.53 -14.10
N ASP A 51 -4.36 5.77 -14.51
CA ASP A 51 -5.21 6.37 -15.53
C ASP A 51 -5.01 5.68 -16.88
N ARG A 52 -6.11 5.53 -17.61
CA ARG A 52 -6.10 4.90 -18.93
C ARG A 52 -5.52 5.82 -19.99
N ASP A 53 -5.90 7.11 -19.96
CA ASP A 53 -5.64 8.10 -21.01
C ASP A 53 -4.37 8.91 -20.73
N LEU A 54 -3.23 8.24 -20.54
CA LEU A 54 -1.95 8.86 -20.19
C LEU A 54 -1.16 9.35 -21.42
N PRO A 55 -0.39 10.44 -21.29
CA PRO A 55 0.56 10.84 -22.33
C PRO A 55 1.77 9.92 -22.42
N GLY A 56 2.33 9.80 -23.62
CA GLY A 56 3.55 9.06 -23.90
C GLY A 56 3.33 7.55 -24.02
N LEU A 57 2.77 6.90 -23.02
CA LEU A 57 2.41 5.49 -23.04
C LEU A 57 1.02 5.32 -22.43
N HIS A 58 0.10 4.77 -23.20
CA HIS A 58 -1.29 4.56 -22.81
C HIS A 58 -1.38 3.61 -21.60
N GLY A 59 -2.35 3.82 -20.71
CA GLY A 59 -2.50 2.99 -19.51
C GLY A 59 -2.68 1.50 -19.79
N ASP A 60 -3.34 1.14 -20.90
CA ASP A 60 -3.48 -0.25 -21.33
C ASP A 60 -2.12 -0.89 -21.66
N ASP A 61 -1.21 -0.12 -22.26
CA ASP A 61 0.16 -0.59 -22.58
C ASP A 61 0.98 -0.70 -21.30
N VAL A 62 0.87 0.28 -20.37
CA VAL A 62 1.51 0.21 -19.06
C VAL A 62 1.07 -1.06 -18.32
N CYS A 63 -0.22 -1.36 -18.32
CA CYS A 63 -0.79 -2.55 -17.67
C CYS A 63 -0.22 -3.83 -18.28
N THR A 64 -0.18 -3.90 -19.61
CA THR A 64 0.35 -5.05 -20.37
C THR A 64 1.83 -5.30 -20.06
N GLU A 65 2.64 -4.25 -20.04
CA GLU A 65 4.06 -4.32 -19.69
C GLU A 65 4.29 -4.80 -18.25
N LEU A 66 3.49 -4.32 -17.31
CA LEU A 66 3.55 -4.75 -15.89
C LEU A 66 3.24 -6.24 -15.73
N VAL A 67 2.22 -6.74 -16.45
CA VAL A 67 1.85 -8.16 -16.46
C VAL A 67 2.97 -9.00 -17.07
N THR A 68 3.51 -8.55 -18.20
CA THR A 68 4.58 -9.25 -18.95
C THR A 68 5.86 -9.34 -18.11
N ALA A 69 6.17 -8.29 -17.34
CA ALA A 69 7.31 -8.28 -16.42
C ALA A 69 7.11 -9.18 -15.18
N GLY A 70 5.95 -9.83 -15.03
CA GLY A 70 5.64 -10.67 -13.87
C GLY A 70 5.41 -9.88 -12.59
N GLY A 71 4.96 -8.63 -12.70
CA GLY A 71 4.63 -7.74 -11.59
C GLY A 71 3.60 -8.37 -10.65
N ARG A 72 3.80 -8.15 -9.34
CA ARG A 72 2.87 -8.63 -8.29
C ARG A 72 1.88 -7.55 -7.85
N SER A 73 2.05 -6.33 -8.32
CA SER A 73 1.18 -5.21 -8.04
C SER A 73 -0.23 -5.46 -8.59
N ARG A 74 -1.25 -5.06 -7.86
CA ARG A 74 -2.63 -5.05 -8.37
C ARG A 74 -2.91 -3.73 -9.05
N VAL A 75 -3.58 -3.78 -10.20
CA VAL A 75 -3.88 -2.59 -11.00
C VAL A 75 -5.35 -2.23 -10.88
N LEU A 76 -5.63 -1.01 -10.39
CA LEU A 76 -6.92 -0.34 -10.47
C LEU A 76 -6.87 0.67 -11.61
N MET A 77 -7.56 0.38 -12.71
CA MET A 77 -7.64 1.27 -13.86
C MET A 77 -8.69 2.35 -13.62
N LEU A 78 -8.30 3.62 -13.76
CA LEU A 78 -9.24 4.75 -13.87
C LEU A 78 -9.58 4.96 -15.35
N THR A 79 -10.85 5.15 -15.67
CA THR A 79 -11.28 5.27 -17.06
C THR A 79 -12.40 6.29 -17.23
N ALA A 80 -12.36 7.08 -18.30
CA ALA A 80 -13.47 7.91 -18.72
C ALA A 80 -14.59 7.07 -19.40
N ALA A 81 -14.29 5.82 -19.79
CA ALA A 81 -15.22 4.96 -20.53
C ALA A 81 -16.34 4.43 -19.64
N ALA A 82 -17.56 4.72 -20.03
CA ALA A 82 -18.78 4.35 -19.31
C ALA A 82 -19.41 3.03 -19.80
N THR A 83 -18.89 2.43 -20.88
CA THR A 83 -19.52 1.24 -21.49
C THR A 83 -19.08 -0.06 -20.84
N ILE A 84 -19.97 -1.04 -20.86
CA ILE A 84 -19.68 -2.39 -20.34
C ILE A 84 -18.63 -3.08 -21.25
N GLU A 85 -18.65 -2.78 -22.54
CA GLU A 85 -17.74 -3.33 -23.55
C GLU A 85 -16.29 -2.90 -23.28
N ASP A 86 -16.04 -1.62 -23.00
CA ASP A 86 -14.70 -1.11 -22.67
C ASP A 86 -14.12 -1.77 -21.40
N ARG A 87 -14.99 -2.14 -20.45
CA ARG A 87 -14.57 -2.84 -19.23
C ARG A 87 -14.26 -4.32 -19.45
N VAL A 88 -14.96 -4.95 -20.39
CA VAL A 88 -14.72 -6.37 -20.74
C VAL A 88 -13.41 -6.51 -21.52
N ASP A 89 -13.16 -5.61 -22.46
CA ASP A 89 -11.91 -5.61 -23.25
C ASP A 89 -10.70 -5.29 -22.33
N GLY A 90 -10.84 -4.34 -21.42
CA GLY A 90 -9.80 -3.99 -20.48
C GLY A 90 -9.47 -5.08 -19.44
N LEU A 91 -10.43 -5.90 -19.00
CA LEU A 91 -10.16 -7.05 -18.13
C LEU A 91 -9.27 -8.10 -18.80
N GLY A 92 -9.27 -8.17 -20.14
CA GLY A 92 -8.36 -8.99 -20.92
C GLY A 92 -6.91 -8.50 -20.93
N LEU A 93 -6.67 -7.22 -20.58
CA LEU A 93 -5.34 -6.58 -20.56
C LEU A 93 -4.58 -6.74 -19.24
N GLY A 94 -5.21 -7.33 -18.23
CA GLY A 94 -4.56 -7.68 -16.97
C GLY A 94 -4.81 -6.73 -15.80
N ALA A 95 -5.68 -5.73 -15.94
CA ALA A 95 -6.14 -4.94 -14.79
C ALA A 95 -7.01 -5.77 -13.85
N ASP A 96 -6.87 -5.56 -12.55
CA ASP A 96 -7.58 -6.32 -11.52
C ASP A 96 -8.96 -5.72 -11.17
N ASP A 97 -9.15 -4.42 -11.41
CA ASP A 97 -10.44 -3.70 -11.23
C ASP A 97 -10.46 -2.40 -12.03
N TYR A 98 -11.66 -1.85 -12.23
CA TYR A 98 -11.91 -0.62 -12.99
C TYR A 98 -12.77 0.34 -12.18
N LEU A 99 -12.43 1.63 -12.23
CA LEU A 99 -13.19 2.71 -11.60
C LEU A 99 -13.46 3.83 -12.63
N PRO A 100 -14.71 4.01 -13.06
CA PRO A 100 -15.05 5.07 -14.02
C PRO A 100 -14.96 6.45 -13.38
N LYS A 101 -14.43 7.41 -14.13
CA LYS A 101 -14.45 8.86 -13.82
C LYS A 101 -15.83 9.45 -14.24
N PRO A 102 -16.49 10.34 -13.45
CA PRO A 102 -16.08 10.76 -12.12
C PRO A 102 -16.43 9.73 -11.02
N PHE A 103 -15.62 9.62 -10.01
CA PHE A 103 -15.80 8.68 -8.90
C PHE A 103 -15.84 9.39 -7.53
N ALA A 104 -16.47 8.73 -6.56
CA ALA A 104 -16.37 9.16 -5.17
C ALA A 104 -15.04 8.66 -4.56
N PHE A 105 -14.32 9.53 -3.85
CA PHE A 105 -13.04 9.15 -3.22
C PHE A 105 -13.18 7.93 -2.28
N ALA A 106 -14.29 7.83 -1.55
CA ALA A 106 -14.57 6.68 -0.70
C ALA A 106 -14.65 5.35 -1.48
N GLU A 107 -15.13 5.38 -2.74
CA GLU A 107 -15.15 4.20 -3.61
C GLU A 107 -13.73 3.81 -4.04
N LEU A 108 -12.90 4.76 -4.46
CA LEU A 108 -11.50 4.52 -4.78
C LEU A 108 -10.77 3.85 -3.61
N VAL A 109 -10.89 4.39 -2.41
CA VAL A 109 -10.30 3.80 -1.19
C VAL A 109 -10.79 2.38 -0.95
N ALA A 110 -12.10 2.14 -1.09
CA ALA A 110 -12.68 0.81 -0.87
C ALA A 110 -12.12 -0.22 -1.87
N ARG A 111 -11.96 0.16 -3.16
CA ARG A 111 -11.40 -0.69 -4.21
C ARG A 111 -9.91 -0.95 -4.01
N VAL A 112 -9.12 0.08 -3.73
CA VAL A 112 -7.70 -0.06 -3.39
C VAL A 112 -7.52 -1.04 -2.23
N ARG A 113 -8.29 -0.89 -1.15
CA ARG A 113 -8.27 -1.83 -0.01
C ARG A 113 -8.70 -3.25 -0.39
N ALA A 114 -9.65 -3.41 -1.31
CA ALA A 114 -10.09 -4.72 -1.79
C ALA A 114 -8.99 -5.43 -2.59
N LEU A 115 -8.30 -4.69 -3.46
CA LEU A 115 -7.17 -5.20 -4.25
C LEU A 115 -6.00 -5.60 -3.35
N LEU A 116 -5.69 -4.80 -2.35
CA LEU A 116 -4.65 -5.12 -1.37
C LEU A 116 -4.89 -6.45 -0.65
N ARG A 117 -6.14 -6.74 -0.26
CA ARG A 117 -6.48 -8.05 0.31
C ARG A 117 -6.26 -9.22 -0.65
N ARG A 118 -6.39 -8.98 -1.96
CA ARG A 118 -6.15 -10.01 -3.00
C ARG A 118 -4.68 -10.16 -3.37
N ALA A 119 -3.87 -9.10 -3.21
CA ALA A 119 -2.44 -9.11 -3.51
C ALA A 119 -1.62 -9.92 -2.51
N GLN A 120 -2.10 -10.06 -1.29
CA GLN A 120 -1.44 -10.88 -0.26
C GLN A 120 -2.00 -12.31 -0.32
N PRO A 121 -1.13 -13.36 -0.25
CA PRO A 121 -1.62 -14.70 0.00
C PRO A 121 -2.54 -14.62 1.22
N ALA A 122 -3.70 -15.26 1.18
CA ALA A 122 -4.82 -15.10 2.11
C ALA A 122 -4.35 -15.00 3.58
N LEU A 123 -3.90 -13.81 3.96
CA LEU A 123 -3.70 -13.50 5.37
C LEU A 123 -5.10 -13.51 6.00
N PRO A 124 -5.28 -14.11 7.16
CA PRO A 124 -6.55 -14.05 7.86
C PRO A 124 -6.96 -12.58 7.99
N PRO A 125 -8.26 -12.24 7.89
CA PRO A 125 -8.75 -10.86 7.98
C PRO A 125 -8.28 -10.15 9.25
N VAL A 126 -7.85 -10.90 10.24
CA VAL A 126 -7.21 -10.43 11.47
C VAL A 126 -5.85 -11.12 11.60
N LEU A 127 -4.78 -10.34 11.58
CA LEU A 127 -3.43 -10.83 11.89
C LEU A 127 -3.35 -11.09 13.40
N ALA A 128 -2.83 -12.25 13.78
CA ALA A 128 -2.73 -12.61 15.18
C ALA A 128 -1.40 -13.32 15.48
N ARG A 129 -0.79 -12.99 16.63
CA ARG A 129 0.36 -13.69 17.20
C ARG A 129 0.37 -13.54 18.72
N GLY A 130 0.27 -14.67 19.44
CA GLY A 130 0.07 -14.64 20.89
C GLY A 130 -1.20 -13.87 21.27
N ASP A 131 -1.05 -12.87 22.11
CA ASP A 131 -2.14 -11.98 22.57
C ASP A 131 -2.35 -10.74 21.69
N LEU A 132 -1.53 -10.57 20.63
CA LEU A 132 -1.61 -9.46 19.68
C LEU A 132 -2.60 -9.77 18.56
N ARG A 133 -3.40 -8.78 18.18
CA ARG A 133 -4.31 -8.84 17.04
C ARG A 133 -4.33 -7.51 16.30
N VAL A 134 -4.35 -7.58 14.97
CA VAL A 134 -4.52 -6.43 14.08
C VAL A 134 -5.57 -6.78 13.03
N ASP A 135 -6.60 -5.96 12.94
CA ASP A 135 -7.58 -5.97 11.86
C ASP A 135 -7.24 -4.80 10.90
N PRO A 136 -6.59 -5.07 9.78
CA PRO A 136 -6.21 -4.02 8.83
C PRO A 136 -7.42 -3.35 8.18
N GLY A 137 -8.50 -4.11 7.98
CA GLY A 137 -9.73 -3.62 7.35
C GLY A 137 -10.48 -2.61 8.21
N ARG A 138 -10.52 -2.84 9.52
CA ARG A 138 -11.13 -1.94 10.51
C ARG A 138 -10.13 -0.97 11.13
N ARG A 139 -8.85 -1.14 10.87
CA ARG A 139 -7.75 -0.39 11.48
C ARG A 139 -7.77 -0.44 13.01
N VAL A 140 -8.06 -1.60 13.55
CA VAL A 140 -8.08 -1.86 14.99
C VAL A 140 -6.92 -2.78 15.36
N ALA A 141 -6.15 -2.38 16.35
CA ALA A 141 -5.13 -3.20 16.96
C ALA A 141 -5.49 -3.45 18.43
N SER A 142 -5.19 -4.64 18.94
CA SER A 142 -5.40 -4.98 20.34
C SER A 142 -4.33 -5.91 20.87
N ARG A 143 -4.13 -5.89 22.20
CA ARG A 143 -3.30 -6.83 22.93
C ARG A 143 -4.05 -7.34 24.16
N GLY A 144 -4.19 -8.65 24.30
CA GLY A 144 -4.93 -9.25 25.41
C GLY A 144 -6.39 -8.77 25.50
N GLY A 145 -7.02 -8.44 24.36
CA GLY A 145 -8.36 -7.86 24.30
C GLY A 145 -8.44 -6.34 24.52
N ARG A 146 -7.37 -5.68 24.99
CA ARG A 146 -7.30 -4.24 25.14
C ARG A 146 -7.03 -3.58 23.80
N VAL A 147 -7.90 -2.70 23.34
CA VAL A 147 -7.68 -1.89 22.12
C VAL A 147 -6.51 -0.94 22.35
N LEU A 148 -5.65 -0.84 21.33
CA LEU A 148 -4.47 0.02 21.34
C LEU A 148 -4.76 1.29 20.54
N ASP A 149 -4.49 2.43 21.13
CA ASP A 149 -4.55 3.73 20.43
C ASP A 149 -3.22 3.96 19.68
N LEU A 150 -3.14 3.45 18.46
CA LEU A 150 -1.96 3.55 17.61
C LEU A 150 -2.12 4.69 16.60
N GLY A 151 -1.08 5.52 16.51
CA GLY A 151 -0.97 6.46 15.40
C GLY A 151 -0.73 5.73 14.06
N PRO A 152 -0.90 6.43 12.93
CA PRO A 152 -0.82 5.85 11.60
C PRO A 152 0.41 5.00 11.32
N LYS A 153 1.59 5.56 11.59
CA LYS A 153 2.86 4.89 11.34
C LYS A 153 3.12 3.75 12.34
N GLU A 154 2.66 3.91 13.59
CA GLU A 154 2.72 2.84 14.59
C GLU A 154 1.85 1.64 14.20
N PHE A 155 0.66 1.90 13.64
CA PHE A 155 -0.24 0.87 13.14
C PHE A 155 0.38 0.13 11.95
N GLY A 156 0.91 0.86 10.94
CA GLY A 156 1.55 0.27 9.77
C GLY A 156 2.78 -0.58 10.12
N VAL A 157 3.61 -0.11 11.07
CA VAL A 157 4.75 -0.90 11.57
C VAL A 157 4.26 -2.17 12.27
N HIS A 158 3.23 -2.06 13.12
CA HIS A 158 2.68 -3.21 13.84
C HIS A 158 2.06 -4.25 12.90
N GLU A 159 1.29 -3.79 11.91
CA GLU A 159 0.71 -4.62 10.86
C GLU A 159 1.80 -5.38 10.09
N LEU A 160 2.84 -4.67 9.64
CA LEU A 160 3.93 -5.26 8.84
C LEU A 160 4.72 -6.31 9.64
N LEU A 161 5.01 -6.03 10.90
CA LEU A 161 5.72 -6.98 11.78
C LEU A 161 4.89 -8.25 12.05
N LEU A 162 3.57 -8.11 12.25
CA LEU A 162 2.68 -9.27 12.41
C LEU A 162 2.53 -10.07 11.11
N ALA A 163 2.39 -9.40 9.97
CA ALA A 163 2.31 -10.04 8.66
C ALA A 163 3.59 -10.81 8.30
N ALA A 164 4.74 -10.39 8.82
CA ALA A 164 6.01 -11.06 8.63
C ALA A 164 6.13 -12.41 9.38
N GLN A 165 5.19 -12.75 10.25
CA GLN A 165 5.09 -14.05 10.95
C GLN A 165 6.40 -14.52 11.62
N GLY A 166 7.16 -13.61 12.23
CA GLY A 166 8.41 -13.89 12.92
C GLY A 166 9.66 -13.73 12.06
N ARG A 167 9.51 -13.43 10.77
CA ARG A 167 10.63 -12.98 9.94
C ARG A 167 11.14 -11.65 10.46
N VAL A 168 12.44 -11.47 10.40
CA VAL A 168 13.04 -10.15 10.68
C VAL A 168 12.70 -9.19 9.55
N VAL A 169 12.20 -8.01 9.90
CA VAL A 169 11.90 -6.91 8.97
C VAL A 169 12.97 -5.84 9.19
N SER A 170 13.67 -5.46 8.13
CA SER A 170 14.74 -4.47 8.22
C SER A 170 14.20 -3.05 8.46
N ALA A 171 15.06 -2.14 8.88
CA ALA A 171 14.67 -0.74 9.04
C ALA A 171 14.34 -0.10 7.68
N GLU A 172 15.04 -0.51 6.63
CA GLU A 172 14.82 -0.08 5.24
C GLU A 172 13.46 -0.58 4.75
N GLU A 173 13.15 -1.88 4.94
CA GLU A 173 11.83 -2.44 4.57
C GLU A 173 10.69 -1.74 5.33
N LEU A 174 10.87 -1.44 6.62
CA LEU A 174 9.90 -0.67 7.40
C LEU A 174 9.71 0.74 6.83
N LEU A 175 10.82 1.41 6.49
CA LEU A 175 10.79 2.76 5.94
C LEU A 175 10.06 2.77 4.59
N GLU A 176 10.44 1.89 3.69
CA GLU A 176 9.85 1.76 2.35
C GLU A 176 8.36 1.44 2.37
N ARG A 177 7.93 0.54 3.25
CA ARG A 177 6.54 0.03 3.28
C ARG A 177 5.58 0.90 4.08
N VAL A 178 6.08 1.68 5.04
CA VAL A 178 5.25 2.45 5.97
C VAL A 178 5.40 3.95 5.76
N TRP A 179 6.51 4.42 5.18
CA TRP A 179 6.72 5.80 4.76
C TRP A 179 6.75 5.87 3.23
N ASP A 180 6.62 7.06 2.67
CA ASP A 180 6.74 7.33 1.24
C ASP A 180 8.21 7.46 0.82
N GLU A 181 8.44 7.54 -0.49
CA GLU A 181 9.79 7.61 -1.09
C GLU A 181 10.57 8.87 -0.68
N MET A 182 9.86 9.92 -0.23
CA MET A 182 10.48 11.16 0.26
C MET A 182 11.05 11.03 1.68
N ALA A 183 10.91 9.86 2.31
CA ALA A 183 11.46 9.64 3.64
C ALA A 183 12.99 9.49 3.57
N ASP A 184 13.71 10.39 4.25
CA ASP A 184 15.17 10.34 4.37
C ASP A 184 15.63 8.97 4.91
N PRO A 185 16.44 8.19 4.15
CA PRO A 185 16.93 6.89 4.59
C PRO A 185 17.80 6.94 5.86
N PHE A 186 18.36 8.10 6.18
CA PHE A 186 19.13 8.32 7.42
C PHE A 186 18.26 8.74 8.62
N THR A 187 16.94 8.81 8.44
CA THR A 187 16.02 9.23 9.49
C THR A 187 16.00 8.27 10.68
N THR A 188 15.79 8.82 11.88
CA THR A 188 15.51 8.03 13.07
C THR A 188 14.03 7.66 13.23
N ALA A 189 13.20 7.98 12.23
CA ALA A 189 11.74 7.81 12.29
C ALA A 189 11.32 6.39 12.67
N VAL A 190 11.94 5.36 12.06
CA VAL A 190 11.67 3.95 12.38
C VAL A 190 11.95 3.66 13.86
N LYS A 191 13.13 4.06 14.37
CA LYS A 191 13.53 3.83 15.78
C LYS A 191 12.56 4.51 16.74
N VAL A 192 12.19 5.75 16.46
CA VAL A 192 11.24 6.53 17.30
C VAL A 192 9.86 5.86 17.27
N THR A 193 9.39 5.42 16.10
CA THR A 193 8.09 4.74 15.96
C THR A 193 8.08 3.40 16.70
N ILE A 194 9.12 2.58 16.57
CA ILE A 194 9.28 1.33 17.33
C ILE A 194 9.27 1.59 18.84
N SER A 195 9.98 2.62 19.30
CA SER A 195 10.00 2.98 20.72
C SER A 195 8.60 3.35 21.24
N ARG A 196 7.87 4.18 20.49
CA ARG A 196 6.48 4.56 20.82
C ARG A 196 5.54 3.35 20.81
N LEU A 197 5.67 2.50 19.78
CA LEU A 197 4.87 1.29 19.64
C LEU A 197 5.12 0.33 20.82
N ARG A 198 6.37 0.07 21.19
CA ARG A 198 6.72 -0.75 22.39
C ARG A 198 6.03 -0.25 23.64
N ARG A 199 6.06 1.06 23.89
CA ARG A 199 5.40 1.65 25.06
C ARG A 199 3.88 1.44 25.04
N LYS A 200 3.24 1.53 23.88
CA LYS A 200 1.79 1.31 23.74
C LYS A 200 1.41 -0.16 23.83
N LEU A 201 2.25 -1.03 23.33
CA LEU A 201 2.09 -2.48 23.46
C LEU A 201 2.21 -2.90 24.94
N GLY A 202 3.14 -2.31 25.69
CA GLY A 202 3.32 -2.62 27.13
C GLY A 202 4.09 -3.92 27.36
N ASP A 203 4.06 -4.41 28.59
CA ASP A 203 4.80 -5.60 29.04
C ASP A 203 3.96 -6.88 28.94
N PRO A 204 4.62 -8.05 28.75
CA PRO A 204 6.05 -8.21 28.43
C PRO A 204 6.38 -7.68 27.02
N PRO A 205 7.64 -7.27 26.75
CA PRO A 205 8.04 -6.79 25.44
C PRO A 205 7.85 -7.87 24.37
N VAL A 206 7.25 -7.48 23.22
CA VAL A 206 6.92 -8.40 22.12
C VAL A 206 7.65 -8.07 20.83
N ILE A 207 8.31 -6.91 20.74
CA ILE A 207 9.12 -6.53 19.58
C ILE A 207 10.59 -6.72 19.94
N ASP A 208 11.23 -7.69 19.32
CA ASP A 208 12.68 -7.89 19.41
C ASP A 208 13.42 -6.94 18.48
N THR A 209 14.60 -6.47 18.92
CA THR A 209 15.59 -5.85 18.03
C THR A 209 16.66 -6.87 17.72
N ILE A 210 16.84 -7.19 16.45
CA ILE A 210 17.92 -8.05 15.96
C ILE A 210 19.03 -7.13 15.46
N ALA A 211 20.18 -7.19 16.16
CA ALA A 211 21.29 -6.28 15.87
C ALA A 211 21.67 -6.34 14.38
N GLN A 212 21.82 -5.17 13.77
CA GLN A 212 22.17 -4.95 12.36
C GLN A 212 21.21 -5.57 11.33
N ALA A 213 20.11 -6.20 11.75
CA ALA A 213 19.16 -6.86 10.85
C ALA A 213 17.77 -6.21 10.87
N GLY A 214 17.28 -5.73 12.02
CA GLY A 214 15.97 -5.10 12.08
C GLY A 214 15.13 -5.49 13.30
N TYR A 215 13.84 -5.71 13.08
CA TYR A 215 12.84 -5.94 14.13
C TYR A 215 11.97 -7.14 13.79
N ARG A 216 11.43 -7.80 14.81
CA ARG A 216 10.43 -8.86 14.65
C ARG A 216 9.49 -8.93 15.86
N ILE A 217 8.32 -9.47 15.64
CA ILE A 217 7.38 -9.93 16.67
C ILE A 217 7.32 -11.44 16.63
#